data_ea8f686e4e6c55d5d2a6d70be054e06f
#
_entry.id   ea8f686e4e6c55d5d2a6d70be054e06f
#
_cell.length_a   1.000
_cell.length_b   1.000
_cell.length_c   1.000
_cell.angle_alpha   90.00
_cell.angle_beta   90.00
_cell.angle_gamma   90.00
#
_symmetry.space_group_name_H-M   'P 1'
#
loop_
_entity.id
_entity.type
_entity.pdbx_description
1 polymer ?
#
loop_
_entity_poly.entity_id
_entity_poly.type
_entity_poly.pdbx_seq_one_letter_code
_entity_poly.pdbx_strand_id
1 'polypeptide(L)'
;MGKVRFTTEQIIRKLREAEVLHSQGATISIICKQLEIHEQTYYKWRKEYGHMQTDQVKHLKHLQKENARLKKLVADLSLDKAILKEALSGNY
;
A
#
# COMPACT_ATOMS: atom_id res chain seq x y z
N MET A 1 5.24 -18.70 15.71
CA MET A 1 4.82 -18.52 14.32
C MET A 1 4.71 -17.03 14.01
N GLY A 2 5.37 -16.62 12.98
CA GLY A 2 5.25 -15.26 12.51
C GLY A 2 3.86 -14.98 11.91
N LYS A 3 3.43 -13.75 12.02
CA LYS A 3 2.21 -13.33 11.33
C LYS A 3 2.46 -13.33 9.84
N VAL A 4 1.55 -13.95 9.10
CA VAL A 4 1.60 -13.89 7.64
C VAL A 4 1.24 -12.48 7.22
N ARG A 5 2.13 -11.83 6.51
CA ARG A 5 1.88 -10.50 5.99
C ARG A 5 1.57 -10.58 4.51
N PHE A 6 0.52 -9.91 4.12
CA PHE A 6 0.10 -9.85 2.73
C PHE A 6 0.42 -8.47 2.16
N THR A 7 0.85 -8.44 0.91
CA THR A 7 1.00 -7.17 0.21
C THR A 7 -0.38 -6.60 -0.11
N THR A 8 -0.45 -5.31 -0.38
CA THR A 8 -1.71 -4.67 -0.74
C THR A 8 -2.34 -5.34 -1.97
N GLU A 9 -1.52 -5.71 -2.95
CA GLU A 9 -2.01 -6.41 -4.13
C GLU A 9 -2.61 -7.77 -3.79
N GLN A 10 -1.97 -8.51 -2.89
CA GLN A 10 -2.48 -9.80 -2.43
C GLN A 10 -3.81 -9.62 -1.70
N ILE A 11 -3.92 -8.59 -0.88
CA ILE A 11 -5.16 -8.28 -0.15
C ILE A 11 -6.29 -8.00 -1.14
N ILE A 12 -6.04 -7.18 -2.14
CA ILE A 12 -7.04 -6.84 -3.15
C ILE A 12 -7.46 -8.08 -3.95
N ARG A 13 -6.52 -8.95 -4.32
CA ARG A 13 -6.83 -10.20 -5.01
C ARG A 13 -7.71 -11.10 -4.16
N LYS A 14 -7.39 -11.23 -2.88
CA LYS A 14 -8.19 -12.04 -1.95
C LYS A 14 -9.59 -11.46 -1.80
N LEU A 15 -9.73 -10.15 -1.73
CA LEU A 15 -11.04 -9.51 -1.66
C LEU A 15 -11.86 -9.75 -2.92
N ARG A 16 -11.22 -9.78 -4.09
CA ARG A 16 -11.91 -10.10 -5.33
C ARG A 16 -12.36 -11.55 -5.37
N GLU A 17 -11.53 -12.47 -4.94
CA GLU A 17 -11.93 -13.87 -4.79
C GLU A 17 -13.12 -13.99 -3.85
N ALA A 18 -13.09 -13.24 -2.75
CA ALA A 18 -14.19 -13.21 -1.79
C ALA A 18 -15.49 -12.75 -2.45
N GLU A 19 -15.43 -11.71 -3.28
CA GLU A 19 -16.62 -11.23 -3.99
C GLU A 19 -17.18 -12.30 -4.94
N VAL A 20 -16.32 -12.98 -5.67
CA VAL A 20 -16.73 -14.04 -6.57
C VAL A 20 -17.38 -15.19 -5.80
N LEU A 21 -16.75 -15.63 -4.71
CA LEU A 21 -17.28 -16.69 -3.88
C LEU A 21 -18.62 -16.29 -3.25
N HIS A 22 -18.74 -15.04 -2.81
CA HIS A 22 -19.98 -14.52 -2.24
C HIS A 22 -21.10 -14.51 -3.30
N SER A 23 -20.80 -14.12 -4.51
CA SER A 23 -21.76 -14.14 -5.62
C SER A 23 -22.22 -15.57 -5.96
N GLN A 24 -21.40 -16.57 -5.65
CA GLN A 24 -21.74 -17.98 -5.82
C GLN A 24 -22.49 -18.56 -4.63
N GLY A 25 -22.80 -17.74 -3.65
CA GLY A 25 -23.60 -18.14 -2.48
C GLY A 25 -22.80 -18.60 -1.28
N ALA A 26 -21.47 -18.46 -1.29
CA ALA A 26 -20.64 -18.83 -0.14
C ALA A 26 -20.87 -17.84 1.02
N THR A 27 -20.86 -18.37 2.24
CA THR A 27 -20.91 -17.52 3.44
C THR A 27 -19.55 -16.91 3.71
N ILE A 28 -19.52 -15.85 4.49
CA ILE A 28 -18.27 -15.19 4.88
C ILE A 28 -17.35 -16.17 5.63
N SER A 29 -17.92 -17.03 6.47
CA SER A 29 -17.16 -18.06 7.18
C SER A 29 -16.42 -18.98 6.21
N ILE A 30 -17.12 -19.47 5.19
CA ILE A 30 -16.53 -20.34 4.17
C ILE A 30 -15.48 -19.60 3.36
N ILE A 31 -15.76 -18.36 2.97
CA ILE A 31 -14.84 -17.52 2.21
C ILE A 31 -13.53 -17.33 2.98
N CYS A 32 -13.63 -16.97 4.24
CA CYS A 32 -12.45 -16.76 5.09
C CYS A 32 -11.63 -18.03 5.27
N LYS A 33 -12.30 -19.18 5.37
CA LYS A 33 -11.61 -20.47 5.42
C LYS A 33 -10.84 -20.75 4.14
N GLN A 34 -11.44 -20.50 2.99
CA GLN A 34 -10.77 -20.71 1.70
C GLN A 34 -9.61 -19.75 1.49
N LEU A 35 -9.75 -18.53 1.95
CA LEU A 35 -8.70 -17.52 1.83
C LEU A 35 -7.66 -17.61 2.94
N GLU A 36 -7.88 -18.49 3.92
CA GLU A 36 -6.98 -18.70 5.06
C GLU A 36 -6.77 -17.41 5.87
N ILE A 37 -7.85 -16.68 6.11
CA ILE A 37 -7.82 -15.45 6.89
C ILE A 37 -8.92 -15.49 7.96
N HIS A 38 -8.76 -14.67 8.99
CA HIS A 38 -9.79 -14.49 10.01
C HIS A 38 -10.88 -13.56 9.50
N GLU A 39 -12.10 -13.77 9.99
CA GLU A 39 -13.23 -12.89 9.64
C GLU A 39 -12.95 -11.43 9.97
N GLN A 40 -12.33 -11.17 11.11
CA GLN A 40 -11.95 -9.80 11.49
C GLN A 40 -11.01 -9.17 10.47
N THR A 41 -10.04 -9.94 10.00
CA THR A 41 -9.10 -9.51 8.97
C THR A 41 -9.83 -9.21 7.67
N TYR A 42 -10.76 -10.07 7.29
CA TYR A 42 -11.57 -9.87 6.09
C TYR A 42 -12.34 -8.55 6.16
N TYR A 43 -13.02 -8.28 7.26
CA TYR A 43 -13.80 -7.04 7.42
C TYR A 43 -12.91 -5.81 7.43
N LYS A 44 -11.75 -5.89 8.05
CA LYS A 44 -10.77 -4.82 8.05
C LYS A 44 -10.30 -4.50 6.64
N TRP A 45 -9.93 -5.54 5.89
CA TRP A 45 -9.48 -5.37 4.51
C TRP A 45 -10.57 -4.82 3.61
N ARG A 46 -11.79 -5.32 3.79
CA ARG A 46 -12.94 -4.84 3.03
C ARG A 46 -13.17 -3.34 3.26
N LYS A 47 -13.04 -2.90 4.48
CA LYS A 47 -13.19 -1.50 4.83
C LYS A 47 -12.09 -0.64 4.21
N GLU A 48 -10.86 -1.11 4.26
CA GLU A 48 -9.69 -0.34 3.81
C GLU A 48 -9.50 -0.39 2.29
N TYR A 49 -9.78 -1.53 1.66
CA TYR A 49 -9.41 -1.76 0.27
C TYR A 49 -10.56 -2.26 -0.60
N GLY A 50 -11.74 -2.46 -0.06
CA GLY A 50 -12.82 -3.13 -0.77
C GLY A 50 -13.30 -2.42 -2.03
N HIS A 51 -13.07 -1.13 -2.13
CA HIS A 51 -13.47 -0.32 -3.29
C HIS A 51 -12.32 -0.11 -4.28
N MET A 52 -11.13 -0.63 -3.99
CA MET A 52 -9.98 -0.47 -4.86
C MET A 52 -9.85 -1.62 -5.84
N GLN A 53 -9.46 -1.30 -7.06
CA GLN A 53 -9.11 -2.30 -8.05
C GLN A 53 -7.60 -2.49 -8.08
N THR A 54 -7.16 -3.65 -8.61
CA THR A 54 -5.74 -3.99 -8.64
C THR A 54 -4.91 -2.90 -9.33
N ASP A 55 -5.42 -2.35 -10.43
CA ASP A 55 -4.73 -1.30 -11.15
C ASP A 55 -4.59 -0.02 -10.33
N GLN A 56 -5.62 0.32 -9.56
CA GLN A 56 -5.58 1.48 -8.67
C GLN A 56 -4.55 1.30 -7.56
N VAL A 57 -4.44 0.08 -7.04
CA VAL A 57 -3.44 -0.24 -6.01
C VAL A 57 -2.03 -0.14 -6.57
N LYS A 58 -1.79 -0.65 -7.77
CA LYS A 58 -0.49 -0.52 -8.42
C LYS A 58 -0.14 0.94 -8.66
N HIS A 59 -1.10 1.72 -9.10
CA HIS A 59 -0.92 3.15 -9.31
C HIS A 59 -0.61 3.86 -7.99
N LEU A 60 -1.34 3.55 -6.92
CA LEU A 60 -1.09 4.12 -5.61
C LEU A 60 0.31 3.79 -5.12
N LYS A 61 0.74 2.54 -5.25
CA LYS A 61 2.10 2.14 -4.87
C LYS A 61 3.16 2.90 -5.66
N HIS A 62 2.93 3.06 -6.96
CA HIS A 62 3.84 3.82 -7.80
C HIS A 62 3.92 5.27 -7.34
N LEU A 63 2.79 5.90 -7.06
CA LEU A 63 2.74 7.26 -6.57
C LEU A 63 3.45 7.43 -5.22
N GLN A 64 3.27 6.47 -4.31
CA GLN A 64 3.93 6.48 -3.01
C GLN A 64 5.45 6.39 -3.17
N LYS A 65 5.91 5.51 -4.06
CA LYS A 65 7.34 5.35 -4.35
C LYS A 65 7.92 6.62 -4.97
N GLU A 66 7.22 7.21 -5.94
CA GLU A 66 7.63 8.45 -6.56
C GLU A 66 7.64 9.60 -5.56
N ASN A 67 6.65 9.66 -4.68
CA ASN A 67 6.59 10.69 -3.65
C ASN A 67 7.79 10.60 -2.70
N ALA A 68 8.14 9.39 -2.25
CA ALA A 68 9.32 9.19 -1.40
C ALA A 68 10.61 9.59 -2.12
N ARG A 69 10.73 9.23 -3.39
CA ARG A 69 11.89 9.59 -4.21
C ARG A 69 11.99 11.10 -4.36
N LEU A 70 10.89 11.77 -4.65
CA LEU A 70 10.84 13.23 -4.80
C LEU A 70 11.16 13.94 -3.50
N LYS A 71 10.66 13.44 -2.37
CA LYS A 71 10.97 14.01 -1.06
C LYS A 71 12.46 13.95 -0.76
N LYS A 72 13.08 12.82 -1.07
CA LYS A 72 14.52 12.64 -0.90
C LYS A 72 15.30 13.61 -1.80
N LEU A 73 14.87 13.72 -3.06
CA LEU A 73 15.50 14.61 -4.02
C LEU A 73 15.42 16.07 -3.56
N VAL A 74 14.26 16.49 -3.08
CA VAL A 74 14.07 17.86 -2.57
C VAL A 74 14.96 18.10 -1.36
N ALA A 75 15.06 17.13 -0.45
CA ALA A 75 15.92 17.24 0.72
C ALA A 75 17.40 17.38 0.31
N ASP A 76 17.85 16.55 -0.64
CA ASP A 76 19.22 16.61 -1.16
C ASP A 76 19.51 17.96 -1.84
N LEU A 77 18.59 18.46 -2.65
CA LEU A 77 18.71 19.77 -3.31
C LEU A 77 18.73 20.89 -2.29
N SER A 78 17.91 20.81 -1.26
CA SER A 78 17.88 21.83 -0.20
C SER A 78 19.19 21.89 0.56
N LEU A 79 19.78 20.72 0.82
CA LEU A 79 21.08 20.63 1.48
C LEU A 79 22.18 21.23 0.59
N ASP A 80 22.21 20.85 -0.68
CA ASP A 80 23.17 21.37 -1.64
C ASP A 80 23.05 22.90 -1.76
N LYS A 81 21.83 23.40 -1.79
CA LYS A 81 21.58 24.84 -1.85
C LYS A 81 22.10 25.55 -0.61
N ALA A 82 21.92 24.97 0.56
CA ALA A 82 22.40 25.52 1.82
C ALA A 82 23.95 25.57 1.83
N ILE A 83 24.59 24.48 1.42
CA ILE A 83 26.05 24.40 1.34
C ILE A 83 26.58 25.46 0.36
N LEU A 84 25.98 25.54 -0.82
CA LEU A 84 26.38 26.52 -1.82
C LEU A 84 26.22 27.95 -1.31
N LYS A 85 25.12 28.20 -0.63
CA LYS A 85 24.87 29.53 -0.06
C LYS A 85 25.93 29.90 0.97
N GLU A 86 26.33 28.98 1.83
CA GLU A 86 27.42 29.22 2.79
C GLU A 86 28.73 29.53 2.09
N ALA A 87 29.08 28.77 1.07
CA ALA A 87 30.29 28.96 0.30
C ALA A 87 30.28 30.34 -0.38
N LEU A 88 29.15 30.75 -0.96
CA LEU A 88 29.01 32.03 -1.64
C LEU A 88 28.98 33.19 -0.67
N SER A 89 28.56 32.99 0.57
CA SER A 89 28.54 34.07 1.56
C SER A 89 29.90 34.33 2.20
N GLY A 90 30.90 33.52 1.88
CA GLY A 90 32.24 33.71 2.42
C GLY A 90 32.42 33.25 3.85
N ASN A 91 31.53 32.42 4.37
CA ASN A 91 31.62 31.85 5.71
C ASN A 91 32.46 30.60 5.67
N TYR A 92 33.68 30.71 5.35
CA TYR A 92 34.63 29.59 5.27
C TYR A 92 35.24 29.30 6.64
#